data_2bfb937a5e78fafd62e31762b9eca0c9
#
_entry.id   2bfb937a5e78fafd62e31762b9eca0c9
#
_cell.length_a   1.000
_cell.length_b   1.000
_cell.length_c   1.000
_cell.angle_alpha   90.00
_cell.angle_beta   90.00
_cell.angle_gamma   90.00
#
_symmetry.space_group_name_H-M   'P 1'
#
loop_
_entity.id
_entity.type
_entity.pdbx_description
1 polymer ?
#
loop_
_entity_poly.entity_id
_entity_poly.type
_entity_poly.pdbx_seq_one_letter_code
_entity_poly.pdbx_strand_id
1 'polypeptide(L)'
;MSKVLLKIYLIFFFVGMAHSIRSQSPYYYYKQLGIKEGLSQSRVQCILNDHRGYLWIGTESGLNCYDRDHLKHYLHRPEDESTLPSDNIIFIAEDSLHNLWVATTVGICLYNRGHDNFKTLSSNGKPIYVASSLLVEGGILLGGSGDIYKYTYATNKLEPLYYAKDPAYYVPFWEMVRYDDEHILLNSCWNGIYSFYN
;
A
#
# COMPACT_ATOMS: atom_id res chain seq x y z
N MET A 1 -2.66 43.89 56.24
CA MET A 1 -1.76 43.42 55.16
C MET A 1 -1.83 44.45 54.05
N SER A 2 -0.73 45.09 53.68
CA SER A 2 -0.80 46.21 52.71
C SER A 2 -1.17 45.66 51.33
N LYS A 3 -1.95 46.42 50.56
CA LYS A 3 -2.38 46.06 49.18
C LYS A 3 -1.19 45.71 48.26
N VAL A 4 0.00 46.18 48.59
CA VAL A 4 1.25 45.87 47.90
C VAL A 4 1.73 44.47 48.18
N LEU A 5 1.70 43.99 49.42
CA LEU A 5 2.08 42.65 49.82
C LEU A 5 1.16 41.58 49.20
N LEU A 6 -0.14 41.85 49.07
CA LEU A 6 -1.09 40.97 48.41
C LEU A 6 -0.82 40.86 46.90
N LYS A 7 -0.44 41.92 46.21
CA LYS A 7 -0.05 41.89 44.79
C LYS A 7 1.24 41.09 44.57
N ILE A 8 2.22 41.26 45.44
CA ILE A 8 3.47 40.52 45.36
C ILE A 8 3.19 39.00 45.56
N TYR A 9 2.36 38.61 46.52
CA TYR A 9 2.00 37.23 46.77
C TYR A 9 1.24 36.59 45.59
N LEU A 10 0.31 37.35 44.97
CA LEU A 10 -0.38 36.89 43.75
C LEU A 10 0.57 36.70 42.57
N ILE A 11 1.55 37.55 42.37
CA ILE A 11 2.54 37.43 41.30
C ILE A 11 3.39 36.17 41.52
N PHE A 12 3.87 35.95 42.72
CA PHE A 12 4.64 34.71 43.05
C PHE A 12 3.82 33.44 42.92
N PHE A 13 2.52 33.49 43.28
CA PHE A 13 1.59 32.37 43.12
C PHE A 13 1.38 32.03 41.64
N PHE A 14 1.17 33.01 40.77
CA PHE A 14 1.02 32.82 39.33
C PHE A 14 2.33 32.37 38.67
N VAL A 15 3.49 32.87 39.06
CA VAL A 15 4.79 32.42 38.57
C VAL A 15 5.06 30.99 39.01
N GLY A 16 4.70 30.60 40.25
CA GLY A 16 4.80 29.23 40.73
C GLY A 16 3.90 28.24 39.95
N MET A 17 2.70 28.64 39.57
CA MET A 17 1.80 27.81 38.73
C MET A 17 2.31 27.62 37.31
N ALA A 18 2.99 28.62 36.73
CA ALA A 18 3.51 28.54 35.38
C ALA A 18 4.62 27.46 35.19
N HIS A 19 5.29 27.04 36.25
CA HIS A 19 6.35 26.03 36.21
C HIS A 19 5.83 24.59 36.28
N SER A 20 4.52 24.38 36.44
CA SER A 20 3.94 23.03 36.58
C SER A 20 3.47 22.41 35.26
N ILE A 21 3.58 23.13 34.13
CA ILE A 21 3.24 22.56 32.82
C ILE A 21 4.48 21.79 32.30
N ARG A 22 4.73 20.62 32.88
CA ARG A 22 5.62 19.64 32.26
C ARG A 22 4.90 19.08 31.06
N SER A 23 5.29 19.51 29.89
CA SER A 23 4.97 18.81 28.66
C SER A 23 5.50 17.37 28.78
N GLN A 24 4.63 16.42 28.97
CA GLN A 24 4.99 15.00 28.83
C GLN A 24 5.25 14.77 27.36
N SER A 25 6.47 14.57 26.97
CA SER A 25 6.79 14.08 25.64
C SER A 25 6.07 12.73 25.47
N PRO A 26 5.30 12.53 24.40
CA PRO A 26 4.64 11.24 24.18
C PRO A 26 5.74 10.18 24.09
N TYR A 27 5.67 9.20 24.97
CA TYR A 27 6.53 8.01 24.91
C TYR A 27 6.04 7.16 23.73
N TYR A 28 6.81 7.13 22.65
CA TYR A 28 6.55 6.21 21.55
C TYR A 28 7.17 4.86 21.89
N TYR A 29 6.32 3.85 22.00
CA TYR A 29 6.76 2.46 22.06
C TYR A 29 6.83 1.93 20.62
N TYR A 30 7.94 1.35 20.24
CA TYR A 30 8.03 0.60 18.99
C TYR A 30 8.27 -0.88 19.28
N LYS A 31 7.62 -1.73 18.49
CA LYS A 31 7.82 -3.17 18.48
C LYS A 31 8.40 -3.54 17.13
N GLN A 32 9.51 -4.23 17.13
CA GLN A 32 10.08 -4.77 15.91
C GLN A 32 9.32 -6.03 15.53
N LEU A 33 8.97 -6.16 14.27
CA LEU A 33 8.42 -7.38 13.67
C LEU A 33 9.43 -7.85 12.62
N GLY A 34 10.19 -8.87 12.94
CA GLY A 34 11.26 -9.40 12.11
C GLY A 34 11.15 -10.92 11.96
N ILE A 35 12.20 -11.54 11.44
CA ILE A 35 12.26 -13.01 11.26
C ILE A 35 12.10 -13.74 12.59
N LYS A 36 12.63 -13.20 13.69
CA LYS A 36 12.49 -13.79 15.03
C LYS A 36 11.04 -13.83 15.50
N GLU A 37 10.24 -12.85 15.10
CA GLU A 37 8.82 -12.76 15.39
C GLU A 37 7.96 -13.50 14.35
N GLY A 38 8.59 -14.16 13.39
CA GLY A 38 7.94 -15.01 12.41
C GLY A 38 7.76 -14.41 11.02
N LEU A 39 8.35 -13.24 10.71
CA LEU A 39 8.27 -12.69 9.35
C LEU A 39 9.01 -13.58 8.35
N SER A 40 8.45 -13.79 7.16
CA SER A 40 9.02 -14.69 6.15
C SER A 40 10.40 -14.24 5.63
N GLN A 41 10.65 -12.92 5.61
CA GLN A 41 11.92 -12.32 5.17
C GLN A 41 12.09 -10.93 5.80
N SER A 42 13.33 -10.55 6.12
CA SER A 42 13.64 -9.24 6.70
C SER A 42 13.51 -8.06 5.73
N ARG A 43 13.61 -8.33 4.42
CA ARG A 43 13.46 -7.32 3.38
C ARG A 43 11.98 -7.13 3.06
N VAL A 44 11.37 -6.17 3.73
CA VAL A 44 10.00 -5.73 3.50
C VAL A 44 9.99 -4.77 2.32
N GLN A 45 9.13 -5.04 1.33
CA GLN A 45 8.97 -4.21 0.14
C GLN A 45 7.77 -3.26 0.25
N CYS A 46 6.69 -3.75 0.85
CA CYS A 46 5.46 -2.98 1.01
C CYS A 46 4.68 -3.42 2.25
N ILE A 47 3.87 -2.51 2.76
CA ILE A 47 2.96 -2.77 3.88
C ILE A 47 1.61 -2.13 3.57
N LEU A 48 0.54 -2.77 4.04
CA LEU A 48 -0.82 -2.26 3.97
C LEU A 48 -1.58 -2.65 5.24
N ASN A 49 -2.26 -1.70 5.86
CA ASN A 49 -3.26 -2.00 6.88
C ASN A 49 -4.63 -2.00 6.22
N ASP A 50 -5.32 -3.16 6.19
CA ASP A 50 -6.59 -3.28 5.52
C ASP A 50 -7.77 -2.80 6.40
N HIS A 51 -8.96 -2.67 5.80
CA HIS A 51 -10.18 -2.20 6.49
C HIS A 51 -10.59 -3.07 7.71
N ARG A 52 -10.09 -4.30 7.81
CA ARG A 52 -10.32 -5.21 8.95
C ARG A 52 -9.28 -5.06 10.04
N GLY A 53 -8.24 -4.24 9.81
CA GLY A 53 -7.13 -4.02 10.74
C GLY A 53 -6.04 -5.09 10.66
N TYR A 54 -6.03 -5.94 9.63
CA TYR A 54 -4.91 -6.82 9.33
C TYR A 54 -3.78 -6.05 8.70
N LEU A 55 -2.55 -6.29 9.15
CA LEU A 55 -1.36 -5.73 8.54
C LEU A 55 -0.79 -6.73 7.54
N TRP A 56 -0.88 -6.38 6.27
CA TRP A 56 -0.30 -7.13 5.17
C TRP A 56 1.11 -6.66 4.91
N ILE A 57 2.06 -7.59 4.81
CA ILE A 57 3.49 -7.31 4.69
C ILE A 57 4.03 -8.11 3.51
N GLY A 58 4.38 -7.42 2.45
CA GLY A 58 5.00 -8.00 1.26
C GLY A 58 6.52 -8.04 1.40
N THR A 59 7.09 -9.20 1.15
CA THR A 59 8.54 -9.42 1.18
C THR A 59 9.03 -10.04 -0.13
N GLU A 60 10.33 -10.27 -0.25
CA GLU A 60 10.90 -11.06 -1.35
C GLU A 60 10.64 -12.56 -1.22
N SER A 61 10.11 -13.02 -0.08
CA SER A 61 9.88 -14.44 0.23
C SER A 61 8.47 -14.68 0.76
N GLY A 62 7.47 -14.11 0.09
CA GLY A 62 6.07 -14.31 0.37
C GLY A 62 5.35 -13.11 0.96
N LEU A 63 4.04 -13.27 1.05
CA LEU A 63 3.11 -12.33 1.66
C LEU A 63 2.78 -12.79 3.08
N ASN A 64 2.86 -11.85 4.01
CA ASN A 64 2.53 -12.11 5.41
C ASN A 64 1.28 -11.33 5.80
N CYS A 65 0.39 -11.96 6.54
CA CYS A 65 -0.79 -11.33 7.15
C CYS A 65 -0.65 -11.38 8.66
N TYR A 66 -0.60 -10.24 9.32
CA TYR A 66 -0.47 -10.11 10.76
C TYR A 66 -1.78 -9.58 11.37
N ASP A 67 -2.36 -10.33 12.28
CA ASP A 67 -3.63 -10.03 12.96
C ASP A 67 -3.44 -9.40 14.35
N ARG A 68 -2.22 -8.96 14.69
CA ARG A 68 -1.70 -8.46 15.96
C ARG A 68 -1.14 -9.54 16.89
N ASP A 69 -1.55 -10.79 16.73
CA ASP A 69 -1.11 -11.92 17.56
C ASP A 69 -0.34 -12.94 16.74
N HIS A 70 -0.80 -13.24 15.53
CA HIS A 70 -0.26 -14.29 14.67
C HIS A 70 0.16 -13.75 13.31
N LEU A 71 1.20 -14.38 12.77
CA LEU A 71 1.64 -14.18 11.38
C LEU A 71 1.24 -15.41 10.56
N LYS A 72 0.45 -15.17 9.52
CA LYS A 72 0.12 -16.15 8.49
C LYS A 72 0.92 -15.86 7.23
N HIS A 73 1.50 -16.90 6.63
CA HIS A 73 2.30 -16.79 5.42
C HIS A 73 1.53 -17.34 4.22
N TYR A 74 1.65 -16.65 3.11
CA TYR A 74 1.19 -17.08 1.80
C TYR A 74 2.38 -17.14 0.86
N LEU A 75 2.55 -18.30 0.24
CA LEU A 75 3.66 -18.63 -0.64
C LEU A 75 3.13 -19.07 -1.99
N HIS A 76 3.95 -18.90 -3.02
CA HIS A 76 3.74 -19.48 -4.33
C HIS A 76 3.89 -21.00 -4.28
N ARG A 77 2.97 -21.72 -4.93
CA ARG A 77 3.05 -23.15 -5.16
C ARG A 77 2.85 -23.41 -6.66
N PRO A 78 3.87 -23.89 -7.37
CA PRO A 78 3.80 -24.04 -8.84
C PRO A 78 2.64 -24.90 -9.35
N GLU A 79 2.22 -25.89 -8.56
CA GLU A 79 1.15 -26.84 -8.92
C GLU A 79 -0.25 -26.35 -8.48
N ASP A 80 -0.35 -25.17 -7.88
CA ASP A 80 -1.59 -24.66 -7.33
C ASP A 80 -1.83 -23.21 -7.79
N GLU A 81 -2.63 -23.04 -8.84
CA GLU A 81 -2.99 -21.75 -9.42
C GLU A 81 -3.79 -20.85 -8.47
N SER A 82 -4.28 -21.39 -7.36
CA SER A 82 -4.98 -20.63 -6.34
C SER A 82 -4.06 -19.95 -5.31
N THR A 83 -2.75 -20.06 -5.50
CA THR A 83 -1.73 -19.39 -4.68
C THR A 83 -1.18 -18.13 -5.34
N LEU A 84 -0.22 -17.47 -4.70
CA LEU A 84 0.46 -16.31 -5.26
C LEU A 84 1.17 -16.66 -6.57
N PRO A 85 1.20 -15.77 -7.57
CA PRO A 85 1.96 -16.02 -8.81
C PRO A 85 3.49 -16.09 -8.60
N SER A 86 4.00 -15.46 -7.55
CA SER A 86 5.42 -15.50 -7.12
C SER A 86 5.53 -15.10 -5.65
N ASP A 87 6.60 -15.51 -4.97
CA ASP A 87 6.89 -15.09 -3.59
C ASP A 87 7.43 -13.67 -3.50
N ASN A 88 7.94 -13.11 -4.57
CA ASN A 88 8.48 -11.75 -4.55
C ASN A 88 7.35 -10.73 -4.74
N ILE A 89 6.91 -10.15 -3.60
CA ILE A 89 5.79 -9.19 -3.55
C ILE A 89 6.33 -7.80 -3.83
N ILE A 90 5.74 -7.10 -4.80
CA ILE A 90 6.13 -5.75 -5.22
C ILE A 90 5.30 -4.70 -4.51
N PHE A 91 3.96 -4.84 -4.56
CA PHE A 91 3.08 -3.93 -3.85
C PHE A 91 1.78 -4.62 -3.42
N ILE A 92 1.07 -3.99 -2.49
CA ILE A 92 -0.23 -4.41 -1.99
C ILE A 92 -1.13 -3.17 -2.00
N ALA A 93 -2.36 -3.33 -2.44
CA ALA A 93 -3.37 -2.27 -2.40
C ALA A 93 -4.73 -2.83 -1.97
N GLU A 94 -5.54 -1.99 -1.34
CA GLU A 94 -6.96 -2.28 -1.09
C GLU A 94 -7.81 -1.27 -1.83
N ASP A 95 -8.80 -1.74 -2.57
CA ASP A 95 -9.70 -0.88 -3.32
C ASP A 95 -10.93 -0.44 -2.51
N SER A 96 -11.77 0.42 -3.09
CA SER A 96 -12.97 0.95 -2.43
C SER A 96 -14.05 -0.11 -2.14
N LEU A 97 -13.97 -1.28 -2.74
CA LEU A 97 -14.81 -2.44 -2.45
C LEU A 97 -14.15 -3.42 -1.49
N HIS A 98 -13.00 -3.03 -0.91
CA HIS A 98 -12.22 -3.85 0.01
C HIS A 98 -11.61 -5.11 -0.62
N ASN A 99 -11.44 -5.13 -1.94
CA ASN A 99 -10.65 -6.17 -2.59
C ASN A 99 -9.17 -5.91 -2.32
N LEU A 100 -8.45 -6.95 -1.93
CA LEU A 100 -7.01 -6.89 -1.71
C LEU A 100 -6.27 -7.33 -2.97
N TRP A 101 -5.51 -6.42 -3.52
CA TRP A 101 -4.68 -6.58 -4.69
C TRP A 101 -3.25 -6.84 -4.27
N VAL A 102 -2.64 -7.88 -4.81
CA VAL A 102 -1.26 -8.25 -4.53
C VAL A 102 -0.50 -8.38 -5.84
N ALA A 103 0.49 -7.52 -6.04
CA ALA A 103 1.38 -7.59 -7.19
C ALA A 103 2.70 -8.27 -6.83
N THR A 104 3.12 -9.14 -7.71
CA THR A 104 4.38 -9.87 -7.62
C THR A 104 5.24 -9.61 -8.86
N THR A 105 6.47 -10.07 -8.87
CA THR A 105 7.36 -9.96 -10.04
C THR A 105 6.85 -10.69 -11.28
N VAL A 106 5.87 -11.58 -11.16
CA VAL A 106 5.34 -12.37 -12.28
C VAL A 106 3.97 -11.89 -12.71
N GLY A 107 3.16 -11.37 -11.80
CA GLY A 107 1.81 -10.93 -12.11
C GLY A 107 1.07 -10.37 -10.91
N ILE A 108 -0.15 -9.90 -11.13
CA ILE A 108 -1.04 -9.40 -10.09
C ILE A 108 -2.16 -10.40 -9.82
N CYS A 109 -2.57 -10.51 -8.56
CA CYS A 109 -3.67 -11.34 -8.14
C CYS A 109 -4.59 -10.61 -7.16
N LEU A 110 -5.83 -11.10 -7.06
CA LEU A 110 -6.82 -10.73 -6.07
C LEU A 110 -6.87 -11.79 -4.98
N TYR A 111 -6.84 -11.35 -3.74
CA TYR A 111 -7.06 -12.21 -2.59
C TYR A 111 -8.56 -12.44 -2.36
N ASN A 112 -8.96 -13.69 -2.39
CA ASN A 112 -10.32 -14.11 -2.06
C ASN A 112 -10.45 -14.40 -0.56
N ARG A 113 -11.01 -13.45 0.16
CA ARG A 113 -11.17 -13.54 1.62
C ARG A 113 -12.09 -14.70 2.07
N GLY A 114 -13.01 -15.13 1.21
CA GLY A 114 -13.97 -16.21 1.53
C GLY A 114 -13.36 -17.60 1.45
N HIS A 115 -12.42 -17.81 0.53
CA HIS A 115 -11.76 -19.10 0.30
C HIS A 115 -10.31 -19.09 0.75
N ASP A 116 -9.81 -17.93 1.22
CA ASP A 116 -8.43 -17.76 1.68
C ASP A 116 -7.38 -18.15 0.63
N ASN A 117 -7.63 -17.75 -0.61
CA ASN A 117 -6.80 -18.06 -1.77
C ASN A 117 -6.67 -16.85 -2.70
N PHE A 118 -5.92 -17.01 -3.79
CA PHE A 118 -5.64 -15.94 -4.75
C PHE A 118 -6.15 -16.29 -6.12
N LYS A 119 -6.57 -15.28 -6.86
CA LYS A 119 -6.91 -15.38 -8.27
C LYS A 119 -5.98 -14.49 -9.08
N THR A 120 -5.08 -15.08 -9.83
CA THR A 120 -4.20 -14.36 -10.75
C THR A 120 -5.00 -13.75 -11.90
N LEU A 121 -4.71 -12.50 -12.23
CA LEU A 121 -5.32 -11.79 -13.35
C LEU A 121 -4.41 -11.85 -14.57
N SER A 122 -5.04 -11.99 -15.72
CA SER A 122 -4.36 -12.04 -17.00
C SER A 122 -5.07 -11.18 -18.05
N SER A 123 -4.30 -10.70 -19.02
CA SER A 123 -4.81 -10.07 -20.23
C SER A 123 -4.37 -10.92 -21.41
N ASN A 124 -5.33 -11.33 -22.28
CA ASN A 124 -5.07 -12.22 -23.40
C ASN A 124 -4.32 -13.52 -23.02
N GLY A 125 -4.68 -14.07 -21.86
CA GLY A 125 -4.07 -15.32 -21.35
C GLY A 125 -2.63 -15.19 -20.81
N LYS A 126 -2.10 -13.96 -20.70
CA LYS A 126 -0.79 -13.70 -20.11
C LYS A 126 -0.94 -12.94 -18.80
N PRO A 127 -0.19 -13.30 -17.75
CA PRO A 127 -0.11 -12.51 -16.54
C PRO A 127 0.29 -11.07 -16.85
N ILE A 128 -0.26 -10.11 -16.12
CA ILE A 128 0.10 -8.71 -16.26
C ILE A 128 1.05 -8.30 -15.13
N TYR A 129 2.16 -7.68 -15.50
CA TYR A 129 3.05 -7.07 -14.53
C TYR A 129 2.49 -5.72 -14.12
N VAL A 130 2.41 -5.48 -12.80
CA VAL A 130 1.88 -4.25 -12.23
C VAL A 130 2.82 -3.76 -11.14
N ALA A 131 3.22 -2.50 -11.22
CA ALA A 131 4.09 -1.85 -10.25
C ALA A 131 3.39 -0.72 -9.49
N SER A 132 2.24 -0.26 -9.97
CA SER A 132 1.48 0.83 -9.36
C SER A 132 -0.01 0.68 -9.58
N SER A 133 -0.81 1.32 -8.72
CA SER A 133 -2.26 1.35 -8.86
C SER A 133 -2.82 2.71 -8.47
N LEU A 134 -3.99 3.05 -9.02
CA LEU A 134 -4.74 4.25 -8.68
C LEU A 134 -6.23 3.93 -8.64
N LEU A 135 -6.89 4.29 -7.54
CA LEU A 135 -8.33 4.19 -7.43
C LEU A 135 -9.00 5.24 -8.31
N VAL A 136 -9.97 4.79 -9.10
CA VAL A 136 -10.78 5.63 -9.97
C VAL A 136 -12.26 5.32 -9.76
N GLU A 137 -13.13 6.16 -10.28
CA GLU A 137 -14.56 5.90 -10.19
C GLU A 137 -14.92 4.57 -10.88
N GLY A 138 -15.60 3.72 -10.12
CA GLY A 138 -16.07 2.40 -10.58
C GLY A 138 -14.97 1.37 -10.84
N GLY A 139 -13.72 1.61 -10.41
CA GLY A 139 -12.64 0.65 -10.68
C GLY A 139 -11.29 1.00 -10.09
N ILE A 140 -10.28 0.32 -10.60
CA ILE A 140 -8.86 0.59 -10.29
C ILE A 140 -8.05 0.59 -11.58
N LEU A 141 -7.15 1.55 -11.71
CA LEU A 141 -6.12 1.54 -12.73
C LEU A 141 -4.90 0.79 -12.22
N LEU A 142 -4.30 0.01 -13.09
CA LEU A 142 -3.13 -0.81 -12.83
C LEU A 142 -2.06 -0.47 -13.87
N GLY A 143 -0.93 0.07 -13.42
CA GLY A 143 0.18 0.47 -14.25
C GLY A 143 1.38 -0.45 -14.08
N GLY A 144 1.99 -0.84 -15.17
CA GLY A 144 3.12 -1.74 -15.15
C GLY A 144 4.15 -1.42 -16.22
N SER A 145 4.56 -2.39 -16.96
CA SER A 145 5.64 -2.36 -17.96
C SER A 145 5.35 -1.52 -19.21
N GLY A 146 4.90 -0.28 -19.00
CA GLY A 146 4.49 0.61 -20.09
C GLY A 146 3.02 0.49 -20.47
N ASP A 147 2.31 -0.45 -19.90
CA ASP A 147 0.89 -0.65 -20.13
C ASP A 147 0.07 -0.14 -18.95
N ILE A 148 -1.16 0.32 -19.24
CA ILE A 148 -2.14 0.71 -18.25
C ILE A 148 -3.40 -0.11 -18.49
N TYR A 149 -3.88 -0.75 -17.44
CA TYR A 149 -5.11 -1.52 -17.44
C TYR A 149 -6.13 -0.86 -16.52
N LYS A 150 -7.41 -1.01 -16.85
CA LYS A 150 -8.52 -0.69 -15.97
C LYS A 150 -9.26 -1.95 -15.57
N TYR A 151 -9.39 -2.18 -14.29
CA TYR A 151 -10.32 -3.16 -13.76
C TYR A 151 -11.61 -2.46 -13.36
N THR A 152 -12.73 -2.87 -13.97
CA THR A 152 -14.06 -2.29 -13.73
C THR A 152 -14.85 -3.19 -12.79
N TYR A 153 -15.27 -2.66 -11.64
CA TYR A 153 -15.98 -3.44 -10.61
C TYR A 153 -17.32 -4.00 -11.09
N ALA A 154 -18.09 -3.22 -11.81
CA ALA A 154 -19.42 -3.63 -12.27
C ALA A 154 -19.39 -4.85 -13.19
N THR A 155 -18.34 -5.02 -13.95
CA THR A 155 -18.19 -6.11 -14.94
C THR A 155 -17.21 -7.19 -14.52
N ASN A 156 -16.41 -6.94 -13.47
CA ASN A 156 -15.28 -7.78 -13.07
C ASN A 156 -14.29 -8.04 -14.22
N LYS A 157 -14.15 -7.08 -15.13
CA LYS A 157 -13.25 -7.19 -16.28
C LYS A 157 -12.03 -6.32 -16.14
N LEU A 158 -10.92 -6.87 -16.61
CA LEU A 158 -9.66 -6.19 -16.78
C LEU A 158 -9.48 -5.87 -18.26
N GLU A 159 -9.38 -4.60 -18.60
CA GLU A 159 -9.26 -4.14 -19.98
C GLU A 159 -8.04 -3.22 -20.10
N PRO A 160 -7.27 -3.34 -21.19
CA PRO A 160 -6.19 -2.41 -21.44
C PRO A 160 -6.74 -1.04 -21.84
N LEU A 161 -6.23 0.01 -21.21
CA LEU A 161 -6.48 1.38 -21.61
C LEU A 161 -5.39 1.92 -22.54
N TYR A 162 -4.15 1.49 -22.28
CA TYR A 162 -2.99 1.93 -23.01
C TYR A 162 -1.99 0.79 -23.14
N TYR A 163 -1.41 0.65 -24.33
CA TYR A 163 -0.28 -0.22 -24.61
C TYR A 163 0.91 0.62 -25.08
N ALA A 164 2.07 0.36 -24.54
CA ALA A 164 3.30 0.92 -25.11
C ALA A 164 3.46 0.45 -26.56
N LYS A 165 3.41 1.39 -27.51
CA LYS A 165 3.47 1.08 -28.95
C LYS A 165 4.81 0.50 -29.39
N ASP A 166 5.87 0.78 -28.65
CA ASP A 166 7.23 0.34 -28.98
C ASP A 166 7.81 -0.44 -27.80
N PRO A 167 8.08 -1.75 -27.98
CA PRO A 167 8.73 -2.57 -26.97
C PRO A 167 10.13 -2.08 -26.56
N ALA A 168 10.78 -1.25 -27.41
CA ALA A 168 12.06 -0.62 -27.06
C ALA A 168 11.90 0.50 -26.02
N TYR A 169 10.70 1.03 -25.88
CA TYR A 169 10.34 1.99 -24.83
C TYR A 169 9.57 1.31 -23.71
N TYR A 170 10.15 0.25 -23.16
CA TYR A 170 9.67 -0.36 -21.92
C TYR A 170 9.84 0.65 -20.79
N VAL A 171 8.76 1.34 -20.47
CA VAL A 171 8.75 2.38 -19.44
C VAL A 171 7.96 1.83 -18.25
N PRO A 172 8.61 1.27 -17.24
CA PRO A 172 7.89 0.86 -16.05
C PRO A 172 7.31 2.10 -15.36
N PHE A 173 6.00 2.12 -15.19
CA PHE A 173 5.32 3.13 -14.38
C PHE A 173 5.37 2.69 -12.92
N TRP A 174 6.13 3.42 -12.11
CA TRP A 174 6.34 3.10 -10.70
C TRP A 174 5.28 3.71 -9.78
N GLU A 175 4.66 4.79 -10.25
CA GLU A 175 3.66 5.50 -9.47
C GLU A 175 2.65 6.17 -10.38
N MET A 176 1.40 6.14 -9.98
CA MET A 176 0.30 6.87 -10.60
C MET A 176 -0.31 7.79 -9.56
N VAL A 177 -0.48 9.06 -9.91
CA VAL A 177 -1.08 10.06 -9.03
C VAL A 177 -2.15 10.83 -9.78
N ARG A 178 -3.32 10.98 -9.18
CA ARG A 178 -4.34 11.89 -9.70
C ARG A 178 -3.87 13.33 -9.48
N TYR A 179 -3.70 14.08 -10.55
CA TYR A 179 -3.32 15.48 -10.50
C TYR A 179 -4.55 16.39 -10.40
N ASP A 180 -5.57 16.12 -11.22
CA ASP A 180 -6.88 16.76 -11.20
C ASP A 180 -7.96 15.80 -11.72
N ASP A 181 -9.16 16.30 -12.03
CA ASP A 181 -10.29 15.47 -12.47
C ASP A 181 -10.07 14.84 -13.85
N GLU A 182 -9.20 15.42 -14.68
CA GLU A 182 -8.95 14.97 -16.05
C GLU A 182 -7.58 14.33 -16.23
N HIS A 183 -6.61 14.61 -15.34
CA HIS A 183 -5.22 14.21 -15.52
C HIS A 183 -4.73 13.25 -14.46
N ILE A 184 -4.08 12.20 -14.92
CA ILE A 184 -3.30 11.26 -14.12
C ILE A 184 -1.83 11.41 -14.52
N LEU A 185 -0.96 11.64 -13.55
CA LEU A 185 0.48 11.67 -13.76
C LEU A 185 1.05 10.28 -13.50
N LEU A 186 1.94 9.88 -14.38
CA LEU A 186 2.64 8.61 -14.37
C LEU A 186 4.13 8.90 -14.19
N ASN A 187 4.70 8.40 -13.11
CA ASN A 187 6.14 8.50 -12.89
C ASN A 187 6.84 7.31 -13.55
N SER A 188 7.80 7.60 -14.41
CA SER A 188 8.71 6.63 -14.98
C SER A 188 10.13 6.86 -14.48
N CYS A 189 10.79 5.78 -14.04
CA CYS A 189 12.14 5.88 -13.49
C CYS A 189 13.21 6.31 -14.51
N TRP A 190 12.94 6.19 -15.81
CA TRP A 190 13.92 6.46 -16.86
C TRP A 190 13.62 7.70 -17.70
N ASN A 191 12.34 8.06 -17.87
CA ASN A 191 11.91 9.03 -18.86
C ASN A 191 11.08 10.19 -18.27
N GLY A 192 11.04 10.35 -16.94
CA GLY A 192 10.37 11.45 -16.28
C GLY A 192 8.87 11.22 -16.03
N ILE A 193 8.06 12.26 -16.16
CA ILE A 193 6.63 12.24 -15.85
C ILE A 193 5.82 12.30 -17.14
N TYR A 194 4.83 11.42 -17.25
CA TYR A 194 3.85 11.41 -18.32
C TYR A 194 2.49 11.86 -17.79
N SER A 195 1.73 12.57 -18.61
CA SER A 195 0.33 12.88 -18.32
C SER A 195 -0.57 11.96 -19.13
N PHE A 196 -1.51 11.34 -18.46
CA PHE A 196 -2.57 10.51 -19.04
C PHE A 196 -3.90 11.20 -18.79
N TYR A 197 -4.73 11.32 -19.82
CA TYR A 197 -6.07 11.90 -19.76
C TYR A 197 -7.07 10.78 -19.47
N ASN A 198 -7.93 11.00 -18.48
CA ASN A 198 -8.99 10.04 -18.08
C ASN A 198 -10.27 10.32 -18.87
#